data_72a38f18cb6f351aa629abf71ca77149
#
_entry.id   72a38f18cb6f351aa629abf71ca77149
#
_cell.length_a   1.000
_cell.length_b   1.000
_cell.length_c   1.000
_cell.angle_alpha   90.00
_cell.angle_beta   90.00
_cell.angle_gamma   90.00
#
_symmetry.space_group_name_H-M   'P 1'
#
loop_
_entity.id
_entity.type
_entity.pdbx_description
1 polymer ?
#
loop_
_entity_poly.entity_id
_entity_poly.type
_entity_poly.pdbx_seq_one_letter_code
_entity_poly.pdbx_strand_id
1 'polypeptide(L)'
;MATRRDEDVERGRMEGPAEAVVVDAKKEETKEEARDRKRKEQKARTGAVASRWLRTPKVPLVDQVASRAPKEGPFSILHACRASQMRVRVMTRHGRGIRGVCTGVVVAFDKHLNLLLRDVEEDYTVRLRHPDATHARPRLEHRRRTLEQAMLFGHAIVSVSLPTGGMDEVHTIPR
;
A
#
# COMPACT_ATOMS: atom_id res chain seq x y z
N MET A 1 -70.96 -68.64 -40.48
CA MET A 1 -69.69 -68.34 -41.12
C MET A 1 -68.86 -67.59 -40.11
N ALA A 2 -67.82 -68.24 -39.58
CA ALA A 2 -67.08 -67.86 -38.48
C ALA A 2 -65.87 -66.94 -38.84
N THR A 3 -65.73 -65.87 -38.13
CA THR A 3 -64.53 -65.06 -38.14
C THR A 3 -63.81 -65.19 -36.83
N ARG A 4 -62.62 -65.74 -36.86
CA ARG A 4 -61.71 -65.81 -35.71
C ARG A 4 -61.07 -64.46 -35.52
N ARG A 5 -61.03 -64.02 -34.23
CA ARG A 5 -60.25 -62.91 -33.74
C ARG A 5 -58.93 -63.46 -33.29
N ASP A 6 -57.83 -62.91 -33.80
CA ASP A 6 -56.48 -63.09 -33.25
C ASP A 6 -56.24 -62.02 -32.20
N GLU A 7 -55.95 -62.43 -30.97
CA GLU A 7 -55.57 -61.56 -29.87
C GLU A 7 -54.05 -61.40 -29.85
N ASP A 8 -53.58 -60.25 -30.32
CA ASP A 8 -52.16 -59.86 -30.10
C ASP A 8 -51.96 -59.42 -28.71
N VAL A 9 -51.27 -60.26 -27.91
CA VAL A 9 -50.79 -59.95 -26.53
C VAL A 9 -49.52 -59.08 -26.66
N GLU A 10 -49.70 -57.81 -26.47
CA GLU A 10 -48.63 -56.83 -26.34
C GLU A 10 -47.97 -57.02 -24.94
N ARG A 11 -46.75 -57.61 -24.96
CA ARG A 11 -45.92 -57.67 -23.76
C ARG A 11 -45.29 -56.32 -23.46
N GLY A 12 -45.98 -55.51 -22.67
CA GLY A 12 -45.43 -54.37 -22.06
C GLY A 12 -44.25 -54.73 -21.15
N ARG A 13 -43.05 -54.37 -21.58
CA ARG A 13 -41.82 -54.51 -20.80
C ARG A 13 -41.88 -53.47 -19.67
N MET A 14 -42.22 -53.90 -18.49
CA MET A 14 -42.08 -53.07 -17.29
C MET A 14 -40.62 -52.83 -17.01
N GLU A 15 -40.09 -51.70 -17.48
CA GLU A 15 -38.82 -51.18 -16.99
C GLU A 15 -39.01 -50.74 -15.54
N GLY A 16 -38.43 -51.50 -14.63
CA GLY A 16 -38.58 -51.31 -13.18
C GLY A 16 -37.87 -50.03 -12.68
N PRO A 17 -38.30 -49.44 -11.57
CA PRO A 17 -37.76 -48.23 -10.99
C PRO A 17 -36.29 -48.32 -10.57
N ALA A 18 -35.68 -49.50 -10.63
CA ALA A 18 -34.28 -49.74 -10.20
C ALA A 18 -33.22 -49.12 -11.13
N GLU A 19 -33.48 -49.03 -12.45
CA GLU A 19 -32.49 -48.46 -13.41
C GLU A 19 -32.42 -46.92 -13.29
N ALA A 20 -33.54 -46.27 -13.02
CA ALA A 20 -33.58 -44.80 -12.82
C ALA A 20 -32.79 -44.38 -11.56
N VAL A 21 -32.91 -45.14 -10.51
CA VAL A 21 -32.18 -44.86 -9.24
C VAL A 21 -30.68 -45.05 -9.40
N VAL A 22 -30.24 -46.03 -10.17
CA VAL A 22 -28.78 -46.28 -10.39
C VAL A 22 -28.16 -45.18 -11.29
N VAL A 23 -28.90 -44.62 -12.23
CA VAL A 23 -28.41 -43.55 -13.09
C VAL A 23 -28.29 -42.24 -12.35
N ASP A 24 -29.19 -41.92 -11.43
CA ASP A 24 -29.13 -40.73 -10.59
C ASP A 24 -27.99 -40.81 -9.56
N ALA A 25 -27.79 -41.98 -8.95
CA ALA A 25 -26.66 -42.19 -8.03
C ALA A 25 -25.29 -42.02 -8.74
N LYS A 26 -25.12 -42.53 -9.95
CA LYS A 26 -23.92 -42.31 -10.76
C LYS A 26 -23.72 -40.86 -11.18
N LYS A 27 -24.77 -40.11 -11.41
CA LYS A 27 -24.70 -38.68 -11.72
C LYS A 27 -24.31 -37.85 -10.52
N GLU A 28 -24.72 -38.25 -9.31
CA GLU A 28 -24.34 -37.58 -8.06
C GLU A 28 -22.88 -37.86 -7.71
N GLU A 29 -22.40 -39.10 -7.84
CA GLU A 29 -20.98 -39.44 -7.66
C GLU A 29 -20.06 -38.63 -8.59
N THR A 30 -20.39 -38.53 -9.86
CA THR A 30 -19.59 -37.72 -10.81
C THR A 30 -19.62 -36.21 -10.49
N LYS A 31 -20.70 -35.69 -9.92
CA LYS A 31 -20.79 -34.30 -9.45
C LYS A 31 -19.94 -34.06 -8.22
N GLU A 32 -19.87 -35.01 -7.31
CA GLU A 32 -19.07 -34.94 -6.11
C GLU A 32 -17.58 -35.00 -6.40
N GLU A 33 -17.15 -35.91 -7.28
CA GLU A 33 -15.78 -35.96 -7.81
C GLU A 33 -15.37 -34.68 -8.50
N ALA A 34 -16.26 -34.08 -9.28
CA ALA A 34 -16.02 -32.80 -9.95
C ALA A 34 -15.89 -31.63 -8.93
N ARG A 35 -16.64 -31.66 -7.83
CA ARG A 35 -16.54 -30.69 -6.72
C ARG A 35 -15.23 -30.84 -5.96
N ASP A 36 -14.82 -32.06 -5.67
CA ASP A 36 -13.57 -32.36 -4.97
C ASP A 36 -12.35 -31.99 -5.82
N ARG A 37 -12.41 -32.26 -7.14
CA ARG A 37 -11.36 -31.81 -8.07
C ARG A 37 -11.21 -30.29 -8.07
N LYS A 38 -12.32 -29.55 -8.17
CA LYS A 38 -12.30 -28.07 -8.09
C LYS A 38 -11.77 -27.56 -6.75
N ARG A 39 -12.14 -28.21 -5.64
CA ARG A 39 -11.67 -27.86 -4.29
C ARG A 39 -10.15 -28.11 -4.14
N LYS A 40 -9.65 -29.22 -4.65
CA LYS A 40 -8.21 -29.52 -4.68
C LYS A 40 -7.45 -28.51 -5.54
N GLU A 41 -7.98 -28.18 -6.70
CA GLU A 41 -7.37 -27.20 -7.60
C GLU A 41 -7.35 -25.79 -6.99
N GLN A 42 -8.44 -25.38 -6.33
CA GLN A 42 -8.52 -24.11 -5.62
C GLN A 42 -7.55 -24.06 -4.41
N LYS A 43 -7.44 -25.16 -3.66
CA LYS A 43 -6.49 -25.27 -2.55
C LYS A 43 -5.03 -25.26 -3.04
N ALA A 44 -4.75 -25.88 -4.18
CA ALA A 44 -3.44 -25.82 -4.81
C ALA A 44 -3.09 -24.40 -5.29
N ARG A 45 -4.04 -23.68 -5.88
CA ARG A 45 -3.87 -22.26 -6.29
C ARG A 45 -3.62 -21.35 -5.10
N THR A 46 -4.43 -21.46 -4.06
CA THR A 46 -4.24 -20.66 -2.82
C THR A 46 -2.94 -21.02 -2.11
N GLY A 47 -2.58 -22.30 -2.05
CA GLY A 47 -1.29 -22.73 -1.50
C GLY A 47 -0.09 -22.22 -2.29
N ALA A 48 -0.17 -22.23 -3.63
CA ALA A 48 0.89 -21.68 -4.48
C ALA A 48 1.04 -20.16 -4.32
N VAL A 49 -0.07 -19.42 -4.17
CA VAL A 49 -0.04 -17.99 -3.88
C VAL A 49 0.58 -17.72 -2.52
N ALA A 50 0.13 -18.45 -1.48
CA ALA A 50 0.68 -18.31 -0.13
C ALA A 50 2.19 -18.62 -0.10
N SER A 51 2.65 -19.69 -0.80
CA SER A 51 4.07 -20.04 -0.87
C SER A 51 4.91 -18.99 -1.61
N ARG A 52 4.34 -18.30 -2.59
CA ARG A 52 4.99 -17.21 -3.31
C ARG A 52 5.25 -16.01 -2.39
N TRP A 53 4.30 -15.66 -1.52
CA TRP A 53 4.47 -14.59 -0.52
C TRP A 53 5.53 -14.95 0.55
N LEU A 54 5.67 -16.23 0.86
CA LEU A 54 6.65 -16.72 1.84
C LEU A 54 8.07 -16.82 1.28
N ARG A 55 8.25 -16.94 -0.05
CA ARG A 55 9.56 -17.11 -0.71
C ARG A 55 10.24 -15.81 -1.11
N THR A 56 9.56 -14.69 -1.12
CA THR A 56 10.23 -13.41 -1.36
C THR A 56 11.12 -13.10 -0.17
N PRO A 57 12.42 -12.87 -0.38
CA PRO A 57 13.29 -12.41 0.70
C PRO A 57 12.62 -11.18 1.32
N LYS A 58 12.49 -11.19 2.64
CA LYS A 58 11.82 -10.13 3.39
C LYS A 58 12.71 -8.89 3.43
N VAL A 59 12.96 -8.30 2.27
CA VAL A 59 13.56 -6.98 2.20
C VAL A 59 12.56 -6.02 2.83
N PRO A 60 12.94 -5.25 3.84
CA PRO A 60 12.06 -4.25 4.44
C PRO A 60 11.41 -3.39 3.36
N LEU A 61 10.12 -3.09 3.52
CA LEU A 61 9.36 -2.29 2.54
C LEU A 61 10.05 -0.95 2.26
N VAL A 62 10.64 -0.37 3.29
CA VAL A 62 11.43 0.87 3.25
C VAL A 62 12.59 0.76 2.25
N ASP A 63 13.31 -0.36 2.26
CA ASP A 63 14.43 -0.58 1.32
C ASP A 63 13.95 -0.84 -0.11
N GLN A 64 12.80 -1.51 -0.27
CA GLN A 64 12.20 -1.71 -1.57
C GLN A 64 11.76 -0.38 -2.21
N VAL A 65 11.16 0.51 -1.42
CA VAL A 65 10.73 1.83 -1.90
C VAL A 65 11.94 2.68 -2.28
N ALA A 66 12.95 2.75 -1.42
CA ALA A 66 14.17 3.51 -1.67
C ALA A 66 14.96 3.00 -2.88
N SER A 67 14.96 1.67 -3.13
CA SER A 67 15.66 1.08 -4.28
C SER A 67 15.01 1.44 -5.62
N ARG A 68 13.72 1.81 -5.63
CA ARG A 68 12.97 2.23 -6.82
C ARG A 68 13.15 3.72 -7.16
N ALA A 69 13.71 4.50 -6.24
CA ALA A 69 14.00 5.90 -6.49
C ALA A 69 15.18 6.04 -7.47
N PRO A 70 15.20 7.09 -8.33
CA PRO A 70 16.32 7.35 -9.23
C PRO A 70 17.64 7.44 -8.47
N LYS A 71 18.68 6.81 -8.98
CA LYS A 71 20.04 6.83 -8.35
C LYS A 71 20.89 7.98 -8.84
N GLU A 72 20.50 8.58 -9.95
CA GLU A 72 21.22 9.66 -10.61
C GLU A 72 20.58 11.02 -10.35
N GLY A 73 21.32 12.09 -10.66
CA GLY A 73 20.84 13.46 -10.49
C GLY A 73 20.67 13.84 -9.02
N PRO A 74 19.70 14.70 -8.69
CA PRO A 74 19.53 15.25 -7.33
C PRO A 74 19.22 14.18 -6.28
N PHE A 75 18.70 13.02 -6.66
CA PHE A 75 18.43 11.92 -5.75
C PHE A 75 19.71 11.22 -5.25
N SER A 76 20.84 11.34 -5.95
CA SER A 76 22.12 10.77 -5.52
C SER A 76 22.54 11.26 -4.14
N ILE A 77 22.26 12.53 -3.83
CA ILE A 77 22.51 13.14 -2.51
C ILE A 77 21.70 12.43 -1.43
N LEU A 78 20.42 12.18 -1.69
CA LEU A 78 19.54 11.48 -0.74
C LEU A 78 19.98 10.03 -0.52
N HIS A 79 20.43 9.35 -1.56
CA HIS A 79 21.01 8.01 -1.43
C HIS A 79 22.28 8.01 -0.58
N ALA A 80 23.18 8.98 -0.80
CA ALA A 80 24.39 9.14 0.00
C ALA A 80 24.05 9.47 1.47
N CYS A 81 23.15 10.40 1.71
CA CYS A 81 22.72 10.76 3.06
C CYS A 81 22.09 9.57 3.81
N ARG A 82 21.26 8.78 3.11
CA ARG A 82 20.67 7.57 3.68
C ARG A 82 21.73 6.52 4.03
N ALA A 83 22.68 6.27 3.14
CA ALA A 83 23.77 5.30 3.36
C ALA A 83 24.66 5.71 4.52
N SER A 84 25.00 7.00 4.63
CA SER A 84 25.86 7.55 5.67
C SER A 84 25.10 7.91 6.94
N GLN A 85 23.80 7.73 7.01
CA GLN A 85 22.94 8.15 8.13
C GLN A 85 23.10 9.65 8.50
N MET A 86 23.38 10.48 7.49
CA MET A 86 23.56 11.91 7.67
C MET A 86 22.21 12.61 7.84
N ARG A 87 22.22 13.63 8.71
CA ARG A 87 21.06 14.52 8.84
C ARG A 87 20.92 15.39 7.59
N VAL A 88 19.70 15.63 7.17
CA VAL A 88 19.36 16.56 6.10
C VAL A 88 18.49 17.68 6.64
N ARG A 89 18.61 18.85 6.04
CA ARG A 89 17.75 19.99 6.31
C ARG A 89 16.74 20.15 5.19
N VAL A 90 15.46 20.05 5.53
CA VAL A 90 14.34 20.09 4.59
C VAL A 90 13.49 21.33 4.87
N MET A 91 13.44 22.23 3.91
CA MET A 91 12.54 23.38 3.96
C MET A 91 11.16 22.96 3.50
N THR A 92 10.14 23.24 4.31
CA THR A 92 8.75 22.86 4.01
C THR A 92 7.86 24.09 3.80
N ARG A 93 6.80 23.92 3.02
CA ARG A 93 5.80 24.94 2.76
C ARG A 93 4.40 24.49 3.14
N HIS A 94 3.52 25.47 3.34
CA HIS A 94 2.08 25.28 3.40
C HIS A 94 1.37 26.38 2.62
N GLY A 95 0.41 26.02 1.79
CA GLY A 95 -0.34 26.99 0.99
C GLY A 95 0.57 27.97 0.25
N ARG A 96 0.58 29.25 0.68
CA ARG A 96 1.29 30.36 0.00
C ARG A 96 2.63 30.74 0.63
N GLY A 97 3.14 30.01 1.59
CA GLY A 97 4.35 30.41 2.30
C GLY A 97 5.17 29.25 2.83
N ILE A 98 6.36 29.58 3.28
CA ILE A 98 7.23 28.65 3.99
C ILE A 98 6.59 28.33 5.33
N ARG A 99 6.51 27.05 5.67
CA ARG A 99 6.07 26.56 6.98
C ARG A 99 7.19 26.59 7.99
N GLY A 100 8.34 26.06 7.59
CA GLY A 100 9.47 25.91 8.48
C GLY A 100 10.55 24.99 7.92
N VAL A 101 11.41 24.55 8.79
CA VAL A 101 12.55 23.69 8.46
C VAL A 101 12.50 22.45 9.34
N CYS A 102 12.63 21.29 8.72
CA CYS A 102 12.77 20.00 9.39
C CYS A 102 14.21 19.51 9.22
N THR A 103 14.87 19.16 10.30
CA THR A 103 16.21 18.55 10.28
C THR A 103 16.12 17.15 10.85
N GLY A 104 16.59 16.14 10.12
CA GLY A 104 16.48 14.73 10.54
C GLY A 104 17.30 13.80 9.66
N VAL A 105 17.36 12.52 10.03
CA VAL A 105 18.06 11.46 9.30
C VAL A 105 17.12 10.83 8.28
N VAL A 106 17.58 10.69 7.02
CA VAL A 106 16.78 10.07 5.95
C VAL A 106 16.69 8.56 6.16
N VAL A 107 15.48 8.06 6.36
CA VAL A 107 15.19 6.62 6.44
C VAL A 107 14.81 6.07 5.08
N ALA A 108 13.91 6.76 4.39
CA ALA A 108 13.45 6.38 3.05
C ALA A 108 12.99 7.60 2.25
N PHE A 109 12.95 7.43 0.95
CA PHE A 109 12.35 8.38 0.03
C PHE A 109 11.87 7.65 -1.24
N ASP A 110 10.96 8.26 -1.96
CA ASP A 110 10.43 7.74 -3.20
C ASP A 110 10.76 8.65 -4.41
N LYS A 111 10.34 8.24 -5.60
CA LYS A 111 10.50 8.99 -6.84
C LYS A 111 9.74 10.33 -6.88
N HIS A 112 8.78 10.53 -5.98
CA HIS A 112 7.98 11.75 -5.83
C HIS A 112 8.53 12.70 -4.77
N LEU A 113 9.72 12.40 -4.23
CA LEU A 113 10.37 13.13 -3.16
C LEU A 113 9.59 13.10 -1.82
N ASN A 114 8.72 12.10 -1.62
CA ASN A 114 8.19 11.88 -0.29
C ASN A 114 9.33 11.36 0.58
N LEU A 115 9.58 12.00 1.73
CA LEU A 115 10.68 11.68 2.63
C LEU A 115 10.15 11.11 3.94
N LEU A 116 10.73 10.02 4.39
CA LEU A 116 10.60 9.53 5.76
C LEU A 116 11.86 9.89 6.52
N LEU A 117 11.73 10.72 7.53
CA LEU A 117 12.82 11.17 8.39
C LEU A 117 12.68 10.56 9.79
N ARG A 118 13.81 10.31 10.45
CA ARG A 118 13.93 9.93 11.85
C ARG A 118 14.69 10.99 12.63
N ASP A 119 14.45 11.06 13.93
CA ASP A 119 15.08 12.01 14.85
C ASP A 119 14.93 13.45 14.35
N VAL A 120 13.68 13.85 14.14
CA VAL A 120 13.32 15.09 13.46
C VAL A 120 13.17 16.23 14.44
N GLU A 121 13.89 17.31 14.17
CA GLU A 121 13.67 18.63 14.78
C GLU A 121 12.96 19.51 13.77
N GLU A 122 11.79 20.03 14.12
CA GLU A 122 11.02 20.92 13.26
C GLU A 122 10.89 22.29 13.89
N ASP A 123 11.43 23.30 13.21
CA ASP A 123 11.21 24.72 13.48
C ASP A 123 10.15 25.24 12.51
N TYR A 124 8.99 25.64 13.02
CA TYR A 124 7.86 26.01 12.15
C TYR A 124 7.10 27.22 12.67
N THR A 125 6.36 27.84 11.77
CA THR A 125 5.55 29.01 12.07
C THR A 125 4.07 28.67 12.02
N VAL A 126 3.35 29.04 13.09
CA VAL A 126 1.89 28.91 13.19
C VAL A 126 1.23 30.26 13.06
N ARG A 127 0.18 30.35 12.27
CA ARG A 127 -0.69 31.53 12.20
C ARG A 127 -1.79 31.41 13.24
N LEU A 128 -1.72 32.26 14.24
CA LEU A 128 -2.78 32.39 15.23
C LEU A 128 -3.84 33.37 14.70
N ARG A 129 -5.09 32.90 14.63
CA ARG A 129 -6.24 33.78 14.38
C ARG A 129 -6.78 34.24 15.73
N HIS A 130 -6.94 35.54 15.89
CA HIS A 130 -7.66 36.07 17.03
C HIS A 130 -9.17 35.85 16.81
N PRO A 131 -9.91 35.27 17.77
CA PRO A 131 -11.33 34.94 17.56
C PRO A 131 -12.18 36.20 17.30
N ASP A 132 -11.80 37.35 17.88
CA ASP A 132 -12.60 38.57 17.85
C ASP A 132 -12.20 39.61 16.78
N ALA A 133 -11.16 39.29 15.97
CA ALA A 133 -10.62 40.26 15.02
C ALA A 133 -10.95 39.91 13.57
N THR A 134 -12.08 40.37 13.08
CA THR A 134 -12.54 40.17 11.70
C THR A 134 -11.57 40.73 10.64
N HIS A 135 -10.70 41.67 11.00
CA HIS A 135 -9.76 42.37 10.09
C HIS A 135 -8.31 42.41 10.59
N ALA A 136 -7.98 41.81 11.71
CA ALA A 136 -6.61 41.83 12.23
C ALA A 136 -5.72 40.85 11.44
N ARG A 137 -4.49 41.33 11.16
CA ARG A 137 -3.46 40.44 10.56
C ARG A 137 -3.17 39.28 11.50
N PRO A 138 -3.12 38.05 10.98
CA PRO A 138 -2.81 36.88 11.80
C PRO A 138 -1.44 37.06 12.46
N ARG A 139 -1.36 36.81 13.76
CA ARG A 139 -0.10 36.79 14.50
C ARG A 139 0.67 35.52 14.12
N LEU A 140 1.94 35.67 13.81
CA LEU A 140 2.85 34.55 13.54
C LEU A 140 3.55 34.15 14.86
N GLU A 141 3.52 32.88 15.19
CA GLU A 141 4.23 32.34 16.32
C GLU A 141 5.20 31.26 15.83
N HIS A 142 6.46 31.38 16.23
CA HIS A 142 7.49 30.38 15.97
C HIS A 142 7.44 29.30 17.05
N ARG A 143 7.43 28.06 16.60
CA ARG A 143 7.42 26.88 17.46
C ARG A 143 8.49 25.89 17.04
N ARG A 144 9.05 25.21 18.03
CA ARG A 144 9.98 24.10 17.83
C ARG A 144 9.39 22.84 18.42
N ARG A 145 9.57 21.72 17.73
CA ARG A 145 9.21 20.41 18.25
C ARG A 145 10.17 19.33 17.77
N THR A 146 10.28 18.25 18.56
CA THR A 146 11.04 17.05 18.23
C THR A 146 10.08 15.90 18.00
N LEU A 147 10.32 15.11 16.95
CA LEU A 147 9.53 13.96 16.59
C LEU A 147 10.46 12.78 16.36
N GLU A 148 10.06 11.58 16.79
CA GLU A 148 10.82 10.36 16.50
C GLU A 148 10.87 10.07 15.00
N GLN A 149 9.74 10.27 14.33
CA GLN A 149 9.63 10.09 12.88
C GLN A 149 8.66 11.13 12.29
N ALA A 150 8.93 11.54 11.07
CA ALA A 150 8.04 12.39 10.29
C ALA A 150 8.05 11.98 8.83
N MET A 151 6.88 11.94 8.22
CA MET A 151 6.71 11.78 6.78
C MET A 151 6.42 13.13 6.14
N LEU A 152 7.27 13.54 5.22
CA LEU A 152 7.13 14.77 4.46
C LEU A 152 6.71 14.43 3.03
N PHE A 153 5.61 15.03 2.59
CA PHE A 153 5.14 14.86 1.21
C PHE A 153 5.94 15.75 0.26
N GLY A 154 6.34 15.21 -0.89
CA GLY A 154 7.16 15.91 -1.88
C GLY A 154 6.59 17.26 -2.31
N HIS A 155 5.27 17.38 -2.43
CA HIS A 155 4.61 18.66 -2.77
C HIS A 155 4.73 19.73 -1.68
N ALA A 156 5.02 19.34 -0.43
CA ALA A 156 5.26 20.26 0.67
C ALA A 156 6.74 20.61 0.84
N ILE A 157 7.65 19.94 0.14
CA ILE A 157 9.08 20.19 0.18
C ILE A 157 9.45 21.30 -0.79
N VAL A 158 10.18 22.30 -0.32
CA VAL A 158 10.73 23.38 -1.12
C VAL A 158 12.16 23.07 -1.55
N SER A 159 12.97 22.66 -0.59
CA SER A 159 14.37 22.29 -0.83
C SER A 159 14.85 21.28 0.20
N VAL A 160 15.86 20.50 -0.21
CA VAL A 160 16.61 19.62 0.67
C VAL A 160 18.07 20.03 0.58
N SER A 161 18.71 20.24 1.71
CA SER A 161 20.10 20.61 1.80
C SER A 161 20.81 19.81 2.88
N LEU A 162 22.13 19.71 2.75
CA LEU A 162 22.96 19.19 3.82
C LEU A 162 23.19 20.28 4.86
N PRO A 163 23.15 19.96 6.16
CA PRO A 163 23.59 20.92 7.17
C PRO A 163 25.07 21.23 6.92
N THR A 164 25.36 22.48 6.68
CA THR A 164 26.76 22.95 6.58
C THR A 164 27.34 22.81 7.97
N GLY A 165 28.41 22.03 8.11
CA GLY A 165 28.99 21.72 9.41
C GLY A 165 29.33 22.95 10.23
N GLY A 166 28.73 23.03 11.41
CA GLY A 166 29.07 23.99 12.47
C GLY A 166 28.51 25.38 12.28
N MET A 167 27.57 25.65 13.09
CA MET A 167 26.98 26.88 13.64
C MET A 167 25.48 26.90 13.46
N ASP A 168 24.83 26.91 14.58
CA ASP A 168 23.42 27.26 14.76
C ASP A 168 23.21 28.75 14.43
N GLU A 169 23.33 29.10 13.16
CA GLU A 169 22.81 30.39 12.71
C GLU A 169 21.29 30.27 12.62
N VAL A 170 20.68 30.80 13.67
CA VAL A 170 19.27 31.20 13.66
C VAL A 170 19.07 32.11 12.46
N HIS A 171 18.64 31.57 11.32
CA HIS A 171 18.23 32.37 10.20
C HIS A 171 16.96 33.12 10.61
N THR A 172 17.16 34.33 11.14
CA THR A 172 16.11 35.32 11.30
C THR A 172 15.57 35.61 9.91
N ILE A 173 14.38 35.15 9.60
CA ILE A 173 13.67 35.47 8.36
C ILE A 173 13.39 36.95 8.40
N PRO A 174 13.90 37.78 7.45
CA PRO A 174 13.62 39.20 7.42
C PRO A 174 12.12 39.42 7.22
N ARG A 175 11.59 40.41 7.89
CA ARG A 175 10.17 40.85 7.86
C ARG A 175 9.72 41.33 6.51
#